data_8e5a0764d2ba67fe5b12c2aae4a5c2f0
#
_entry.id   8e5a0764d2ba67fe5b12c2aae4a5c2f0
#
_cell.length_a   1.000
_cell.length_b   1.000
_cell.length_c   1.000
_cell.angle_alpha   90.00
_cell.angle_beta   90.00
_cell.angle_gamma   90.00
#
_symmetry.space_group_name_H-M   'P 1'
#
loop_
_entity.id
_entity.type
_entity.pdbx_description
1 polymer ?
#
loop_
_entity_poly.entity_id
_entity_poly.type
_entity_poly.pdbx_seq_one_letter_code
_entity_poly.pdbx_strand_id
1 'polypeptide(L)'
;MVNMKKISIIALTILTLGVTSCDMDKMPYDAVPTEEALTTIVGFEEARAGIYSVYLGLTGGSYVLAPEVQADAFNAVADFSNKYGELHRWTFESTNSTVETIWSNYYAAIGRVNFFIDGVGKIDENPEIELTETQRQQINVYEGEAYFTRAYCYFYLATLFCRDYDVATAASTPGLPLQVKYEPKLSATQYPGRSSLEDTYKQILEDLEEAEERIETAKNGIADYDRYINGAYVTVNTAPKNPTIYLNVPKIKVFKFLE
;
A
#
# COMPACT_ATOMS: atom_id res chain seq x y z
N MET A 1 7.03 -67.44 -21.15
CA MET A 1 8.19 -66.52 -20.97
C MET A 1 7.86 -65.20 -21.62
N VAL A 2 7.62 -64.18 -20.84
CA VAL A 2 7.38 -62.82 -21.35
C VAL A 2 8.68 -62.25 -21.89
N ASN A 3 8.66 -61.77 -23.12
CA ASN A 3 9.87 -61.36 -23.83
C ASN A 3 10.40 -60.03 -23.20
N MET A 4 11.52 -60.11 -22.44
CA MET A 4 12.11 -58.98 -21.71
C MET A 4 12.37 -57.75 -22.60
N LYS A 5 12.64 -57.93 -23.89
CA LYS A 5 12.80 -56.83 -24.86
C LYS A 5 11.49 -56.05 -25.07
N LYS A 6 10.30 -56.71 -25.04
CA LYS A 6 9.03 -56.04 -25.15
C LYS A 6 8.68 -55.23 -23.88
N ILE A 7 9.06 -55.74 -22.70
CA ILE A 7 8.87 -55.00 -21.42
C ILE A 7 9.76 -53.79 -21.37
N SER A 8 11.02 -53.86 -21.82
CA SER A 8 11.91 -52.69 -21.88
C SER A 8 11.43 -51.61 -22.83
N ILE A 9 10.85 -52.00 -23.99
CA ILE A 9 10.29 -51.02 -24.95
C ILE A 9 9.06 -50.33 -24.36
N ILE A 10 8.17 -51.05 -23.69
CA ILE A 10 6.98 -50.48 -23.05
C ILE A 10 7.37 -49.54 -21.90
N ALA A 11 8.37 -49.97 -21.09
CA ALA A 11 8.89 -49.09 -20.00
C ALA A 11 9.50 -47.81 -20.52
N LEU A 12 10.24 -47.86 -21.65
CA LEU A 12 10.86 -46.67 -22.26
C LEU A 12 9.79 -45.75 -22.87
N THR A 13 8.73 -46.30 -23.44
CA THR A 13 7.61 -45.49 -24.02
C THR A 13 6.79 -44.80 -22.92
N ILE A 14 6.62 -45.42 -21.75
CA ILE A 14 5.94 -44.81 -20.61
C ILE A 14 6.78 -43.70 -20.00
N LEU A 15 8.09 -43.85 -19.97
CA LEU A 15 9.02 -42.81 -19.44
C LEU A 15 9.08 -41.58 -20.33
N THR A 16 8.87 -41.73 -21.66
CA THR A 16 8.84 -40.55 -22.58
C THR A 16 7.52 -39.79 -22.62
N LEU A 17 6.43 -40.41 -22.17
CA LEU A 17 5.11 -39.77 -22.08
C LEU A 17 4.93 -38.92 -20.79
N GLY A 18 5.80 -39.10 -19.80
CA GLY A 18 5.76 -38.40 -18.51
C GLY A 18 6.37 -36.99 -18.48
N VAL A 19 6.97 -36.50 -19.56
CA VAL A 19 7.64 -35.18 -19.60
C VAL A 19 6.84 -34.10 -20.35
N THR A 20 5.55 -34.27 -20.57
CA THR A 20 4.70 -33.13 -20.88
C THR A 20 4.41 -32.39 -19.57
N SER A 21 5.41 -31.64 -19.10
CA SER A 21 5.22 -30.65 -18.03
C SER A 21 4.10 -29.70 -18.47
N CYS A 22 3.00 -29.69 -17.73
CA CYS A 22 2.05 -28.58 -17.85
C CYS A 22 2.85 -27.31 -17.61
N ASP A 23 2.78 -26.38 -18.53
CA ASP A 23 3.28 -25.03 -18.37
C ASP A 23 2.49 -24.40 -17.20
N MET A 24 3.08 -24.41 -16.01
CA MET A 24 2.49 -23.87 -14.78
C MET A 24 2.65 -22.35 -14.71
N ASP A 25 3.35 -21.75 -15.66
CA ASP A 25 3.57 -20.29 -15.74
C ASP A 25 2.47 -19.57 -16.55
N LYS A 26 1.34 -20.26 -16.86
CA LYS A 26 0.21 -19.59 -17.49
C LYS A 26 -0.43 -18.61 -16.51
N MET A 27 -0.21 -17.33 -16.74
CA MET A 27 -0.98 -16.28 -16.09
C MET A 27 -2.47 -16.44 -16.39
N PRO A 28 -3.38 -16.13 -15.46
CA PRO A 28 -4.80 -16.00 -15.75
C PRO A 28 -4.99 -15.06 -16.97
N TYR A 29 -6.01 -15.34 -17.79
CA TYR A 29 -6.24 -14.64 -19.06
C TYR A 29 -6.40 -13.10 -18.90
N ASP A 30 -6.82 -12.67 -17.71
CA ASP A 30 -7.08 -11.28 -17.33
C ASP A 30 -6.01 -10.69 -16.38
N ALA A 31 -4.93 -11.42 -16.11
CA ALA A 31 -3.84 -10.93 -15.28
C ALA A 31 -2.78 -10.24 -16.12
N VAL A 32 -2.46 -8.99 -15.76
CA VAL A 32 -1.33 -8.25 -16.33
C VAL A 32 -0.06 -8.60 -15.54
N PRO A 33 1.05 -9.00 -16.20
CA PRO A 33 2.31 -9.17 -15.54
C PRO A 33 2.73 -7.92 -14.76
N THR A 34 3.33 -8.08 -13.60
CA THR A 34 3.76 -6.97 -12.75
C THR A 34 4.69 -6.00 -13.49
N GLU A 35 5.53 -6.54 -14.36
CA GLU A 35 6.49 -5.77 -15.17
C GLU A 35 5.80 -4.90 -16.23
N GLU A 36 4.59 -5.26 -16.65
CA GLU A 36 3.80 -4.56 -17.68
C GLU A 36 2.72 -3.65 -17.08
N ALA A 37 2.43 -3.79 -15.78
CA ALA A 37 1.29 -3.14 -15.13
C ALA A 37 1.39 -1.60 -15.16
N LEU A 38 2.61 -1.03 -15.10
CA LEU A 38 2.86 0.42 -15.06
C LEU A 38 3.63 0.90 -16.31
N THR A 39 3.14 0.53 -17.51
CA THR A 39 3.72 0.94 -18.79
C THR A 39 2.82 1.88 -19.58
N THR A 40 1.58 2.08 -19.15
CA THR A 40 0.59 2.93 -19.81
C THR A 40 -0.11 3.84 -18.81
N ILE A 41 -0.66 4.97 -19.29
CA ILE A 41 -1.46 5.86 -18.44
C ILE A 41 -2.62 5.11 -17.75
N VAL A 42 -3.26 4.18 -18.46
CA VAL A 42 -4.36 3.36 -17.92
C VAL A 42 -3.86 2.49 -16.76
N GLY A 43 -2.68 1.86 -16.90
CA GLY A 43 -2.08 1.08 -15.81
C GLY A 43 -1.79 1.92 -14.58
N PHE A 44 -1.31 3.15 -14.74
CA PHE A 44 -1.12 4.08 -13.63
C PHE A 44 -2.45 4.51 -12.98
N GLU A 45 -3.50 4.74 -13.77
CA GLU A 45 -4.85 5.07 -13.26
C GLU A 45 -5.45 3.91 -12.46
N GLU A 46 -5.31 2.68 -12.94
CA GLU A 46 -5.77 1.47 -12.25
C GLU A 46 -4.99 1.23 -10.94
N ALA A 47 -3.68 1.39 -10.97
CA ALA A 47 -2.85 1.27 -9.77
C ALA A 47 -3.18 2.35 -8.73
N ARG A 48 -3.39 3.61 -9.18
CA ARG A 48 -3.91 4.69 -8.33
C ARG A 48 -5.25 4.32 -7.69
N ALA A 49 -6.21 3.81 -8.47
CA ALA A 49 -7.49 3.36 -7.95
C ALA A 49 -7.33 2.27 -6.89
N GLY A 50 -6.36 1.35 -7.09
CA GLY A 50 -5.97 0.35 -6.10
C GLY A 50 -5.45 0.96 -4.79
N ILE A 51 -4.62 2.02 -4.85
CA ILE A 51 -4.13 2.76 -3.66
C ILE A 51 -5.30 3.41 -2.93
N TYR A 52 -6.21 4.07 -3.65
CA TYR A 52 -7.40 4.69 -3.05
C TYR A 52 -8.33 3.68 -2.37
N SER A 53 -8.54 2.52 -2.99
CA SER A 53 -9.34 1.44 -2.42
C SER A 53 -8.77 0.96 -1.08
N VAL A 54 -7.45 0.82 -1.00
CA VAL A 54 -6.77 0.43 0.25
C VAL A 54 -6.85 1.55 1.28
N TYR A 55 -6.53 2.79 0.90
CA TYR A 55 -6.64 3.96 1.78
C TYR A 55 -8.04 4.07 2.39
N LEU A 56 -9.09 3.96 1.57
CA LEU A 56 -10.48 3.98 2.04
C LEU A 56 -10.77 2.84 3.04
N GLY A 57 -10.25 1.64 2.77
CA GLY A 57 -10.35 0.50 3.68
C GLY A 57 -9.73 0.77 5.05
N LEU A 58 -8.60 1.49 5.09
CA LEU A 58 -7.88 1.83 6.32
C LEU A 58 -8.50 2.98 7.12
N THR A 59 -9.47 3.71 6.56
CA THR A 59 -10.17 4.83 7.23
C THR A 59 -11.45 4.42 7.94
N GLY A 60 -11.73 3.12 8.07
CA GLY A 60 -12.96 2.62 8.69
C GLY A 60 -12.78 1.31 9.43
N GLY A 61 -13.89 0.76 9.95
CA GLY A 61 -13.91 -0.55 10.59
C GLY A 61 -12.95 -0.67 11.77
N SER A 62 -12.17 -1.75 11.82
CA SER A 62 -11.25 -2.05 12.92
C SER A 62 -10.13 -1.01 13.08
N TYR A 63 -9.75 -0.32 12.01
CA TYR A 63 -8.67 0.69 12.03
C TYR A 63 -9.03 1.93 12.84
N VAL A 64 -10.33 2.26 12.89
CA VAL A 64 -10.86 3.35 13.70
C VAL A 64 -11.39 2.83 15.02
N LEU A 65 -12.16 1.75 15.01
CA LEU A 65 -12.83 1.27 16.23
C LEU A 65 -11.89 0.68 17.27
N ALA A 66 -10.79 0.02 16.85
CA ALA A 66 -9.85 -0.57 17.82
C ALA A 66 -9.18 0.49 18.71
N PRO A 67 -8.57 1.57 18.16
CA PRO A 67 -8.01 2.64 18.99
C PRO A 67 -9.07 3.39 19.79
N GLU A 68 -10.27 3.60 19.26
CA GLU A 68 -11.34 4.31 19.97
C GLU A 68 -11.86 3.54 21.20
N VAL A 69 -11.94 2.21 21.12
CA VAL A 69 -12.30 1.40 22.31
C VAL A 69 -11.15 1.32 23.31
N GLN A 70 -9.89 1.41 22.88
CA GLN A 70 -8.73 1.50 23.80
C GLN A 70 -8.67 2.85 24.51
N ALA A 71 -9.15 3.90 23.86
CA ALA A 71 -9.25 5.26 24.41
C ALA A 71 -10.52 5.51 25.25
N ASP A 72 -11.31 4.46 25.56
CA ASP A 72 -12.58 4.55 26.27
C ASP A 72 -13.66 5.43 25.59
N ALA A 73 -13.49 5.77 24.30
CA ALA A 73 -14.49 6.50 23.52
C ALA A 73 -15.73 5.62 23.25
N PHE A 74 -15.53 4.30 23.16
CA PHE A 74 -16.58 3.30 23.02
C PHE A 74 -16.39 2.14 23.98
N ASN A 75 -17.51 1.60 24.47
CA ASN A 75 -17.50 0.39 25.30
C ASN A 75 -17.66 -0.87 24.46
N ALA A 76 -16.86 -1.89 24.75
CA ALA A 76 -17.08 -3.23 24.20
C ALA A 76 -18.10 -3.97 25.08
N VAL A 77 -19.26 -4.31 24.51
CA VAL A 77 -20.37 -4.95 25.21
C VAL A 77 -20.25 -6.47 25.07
N ALA A 78 -20.27 -7.19 26.21
CA ALA A 78 -20.11 -8.64 26.25
C ALA A 78 -21.18 -9.40 25.45
N ASP A 79 -22.42 -8.91 25.43
CA ASP A 79 -23.56 -9.56 24.78
C ASP A 79 -23.53 -9.50 23.24
N PHE A 80 -22.63 -8.71 22.65
CA PHE A 80 -22.42 -8.59 21.20
C PHE A 80 -21.11 -9.24 20.75
N SER A 81 -20.93 -10.51 21.09
CA SER A 81 -19.72 -11.29 20.77
C SER A 81 -18.44 -10.76 21.42
N ASN A 82 -18.52 -9.84 22.36
CA ASN A 82 -17.39 -9.19 23.02
C ASN A 82 -16.32 -8.65 22.03
N LYS A 83 -16.77 -8.20 20.83
CA LYS A 83 -15.88 -7.69 19.80
C LYS A 83 -15.05 -6.53 20.36
N TYR A 84 -13.74 -6.59 20.21
CA TYR A 84 -12.76 -5.65 20.79
C TYR A 84 -12.71 -5.64 22.33
N GLY A 85 -13.37 -6.57 23.02
CA GLY A 85 -13.39 -6.57 24.49
C GLY A 85 -12.02 -6.73 25.14
N GLU A 86 -11.12 -7.49 24.52
CA GLU A 86 -9.73 -7.60 24.98
C GLU A 86 -8.97 -6.30 24.81
N LEU A 87 -9.17 -5.59 23.69
CA LEU A 87 -8.57 -4.28 23.42
C LEU A 87 -9.09 -3.24 24.40
N HIS A 88 -10.41 -3.20 24.64
CA HIS A 88 -11.04 -2.28 25.58
C HIS A 88 -10.51 -2.47 27.01
N ARG A 89 -10.31 -3.71 27.43
CA ARG A 89 -9.83 -4.03 28.80
C ARG A 89 -8.30 -4.07 28.91
N TRP A 90 -7.59 -3.80 27.81
CA TRP A 90 -6.12 -3.90 27.74
C TRP A 90 -5.56 -5.27 28.17
N THR A 91 -6.33 -6.34 27.88
CA THR A 91 -5.97 -7.73 28.21
C THR A 91 -5.57 -8.54 26.97
N PHE A 92 -5.35 -7.88 25.84
CA PHE A 92 -4.95 -8.53 24.61
C PHE A 92 -3.47 -8.96 24.64
N GLU A 93 -3.20 -10.03 23.90
CA GLU A 93 -1.85 -10.58 23.73
C GLU A 93 -1.30 -10.27 22.33
N SER A 94 -0.02 -10.56 22.12
CA SER A 94 0.67 -10.37 20.82
C SER A 94 0.07 -11.20 19.67
N THR A 95 -0.75 -12.21 20.00
CA THR A 95 -1.48 -13.08 19.05
C THR A 95 -2.88 -12.57 18.70
N ASN A 96 -3.26 -11.38 19.17
CA ASN A 96 -4.59 -10.84 18.90
C ASN A 96 -4.75 -10.54 17.40
N SER A 97 -5.71 -11.21 16.76
CA SER A 97 -5.92 -11.15 15.31
C SER A 97 -6.30 -9.76 14.79
N THR A 98 -6.95 -8.93 15.61
CA THR A 98 -7.27 -7.55 15.22
C THR A 98 -6.00 -6.71 15.12
N VAL A 99 -5.10 -6.84 16.09
CA VAL A 99 -3.81 -6.14 16.12
C VAL A 99 -2.94 -6.58 14.95
N GLU A 100 -2.85 -7.89 14.70
CA GLU A 100 -2.12 -8.46 13.56
C GLU A 100 -2.68 -7.97 12.22
N THR A 101 -4.02 -7.96 12.06
CA THR A 101 -4.69 -7.49 10.86
C THR A 101 -4.41 -6.00 10.59
N ILE A 102 -4.47 -5.16 11.62
CA ILE A 102 -4.16 -3.74 11.49
C ILE A 102 -2.71 -3.57 11.01
N TRP A 103 -1.75 -4.18 11.67
CA TRP A 103 -0.35 -4.12 11.29
C TRP A 103 -0.10 -4.58 9.85
N SER A 104 -0.55 -5.78 9.51
CA SER A 104 -0.28 -6.38 8.19
C SER A 104 -0.91 -5.60 7.04
N ASN A 105 -2.12 -5.06 7.23
CA ASN A 105 -2.79 -4.32 6.16
C ASN A 105 -2.19 -2.92 5.93
N TYR A 106 -1.70 -2.25 6.97
CA TYR A 106 -0.92 -1.01 6.75
C TYR A 106 0.37 -1.28 5.97
N TYR A 107 1.10 -2.36 6.29
CA TYR A 107 2.30 -2.73 5.51
C TYR A 107 1.96 -3.23 4.10
N ALA A 108 0.85 -3.92 3.91
CA ALA A 108 0.37 -4.27 2.57
C ALA A 108 0.04 -3.03 1.73
N ALA A 109 -0.53 -1.99 2.35
CA ALA A 109 -0.76 -0.70 1.70
C ALA A 109 0.55 -0.02 1.31
N ILE A 110 1.53 0.03 2.22
CA ILE A 110 2.88 0.55 1.96
C ILE A 110 3.53 -0.19 0.79
N GLY A 111 3.42 -1.51 0.72
CA GLY A 111 3.92 -2.31 -0.39
C GLY A 111 3.32 -1.91 -1.75
N ARG A 112 2.01 -1.65 -1.81
CA ARG A 112 1.32 -1.18 -3.03
C ARG A 112 1.76 0.23 -3.43
N VAL A 113 1.90 1.12 -2.44
CA VAL A 113 2.42 2.48 -2.67
C VAL A 113 3.84 2.43 -3.21
N ASN A 114 4.71 1.61 -2.61
CA ASN A 114 6.08 1.45 -3.08
C ASN A 114 6.15 0.90 -4.51
N PHE A 115 5.27 -0.04 -4.86
CA PHE A 115 5.16 -0.53 -6.24
C PHE A 115 4.84 0.59 -7.23
N PHE A 116 3.89 1.47 -6.86
CA PHE A 116 3.52 2.61 -7.70
C PHE A 116 4.68 3.61 -7.87
N ILE A 117 5.30 4.02 -6.77
CA ILE A 117 6.44 4.96 -6.78
C ILE A 117 7.62 4.39 -7.58
N ASP A 118 7.95 3.11 -7.38
CA ASP A 118 8.99 2.42 -8.14
C ASP A 118 8.68 2.38 -9.66
N GLY A 119 7.41 2.19 -10.01
CA GLY A 119 6.95 2.23 -11.41
C GLY A 119 7.08 3.62 -12.03
N VAL A 120 6.74 4.69 -11.29
CA VAL A 120 6.93 6.08 -11.74
C VAL A 120 8.41 6.36 -11.98
N GLY A 121 9.30 5.94 -11.08
CA GLY A 121 10.74 6.10 -11.22
C GLY A 121 11.34 5.43 -12.46
N LYS A 122 10.65 4.44 -13.03
CA LYS A 122 11.10 3.70 -14.23
C LYS A 122 10.58 4.27 -15.55
N ILE A 123 9.69 5.27 -15.52
CA ILE A 123 9.09 5.83 -16.75
C ILE A 123 10.17 6.30 -17.74
N ASP A 124 11.16 7.05 -17.25
CA ASP A 124 12.20 7.62 -18.10
C ASP A 124 13.30 6.60 -18.50
N GLU A 125 13.34 5.46 -17.81
CA GLU A 125 14.26 4.37 -18.12
C GLU A 125 13.71 3.39 -19.16
N ASN A 126 12.38 3.37 -19.37
CA ASN A 126 11.72 2.46 -20.30
C ASN A 126 11.29 3.20 -21.58
N PRO A 127 11.96 2.98 -22.73
CA PRO A 127 11.65 3.64 -23.99
C PRO A 127 10.30 3.21 -24.59
N GLU A 128 9.69 2.14 -24.09
CA GLU A 128 8.37 1.67 -24.53
C GLU A 128 7.22 2.46 -23.90
N ILE A 129 7.51 3.26 -22.86
CA ILE A 129 6.50 4.08 -22.19
C ILE A 129 6.36 5.42 -22.93
N GLU A 130 5.37 5.50 -23.80
CA GLU A 130 5.02 6.72 -24.51
C GLU A 130 3.93 7.50 -23.75
N LEU A 131 4.32 8.59 -23.07
CA LEU A 131 3.41 9.48 -22.36
C LEU A 131 3.51 10.90 -22.90
N THR A 132 2.35 11.52 -23.07
CA THR A 132 2.28 12.98 -23.33
C THR A 132 2.67 13.75 -22.08
N GLU A 133 3.06 15.03 -22.23
CA GLU A 133 3.38 15.90 -21.11
C GLU A 133 2.21 16.01 -20.11
N THR A 134 0.97 16.10 -20.62
CA THR A 134 -0.22 16.13 -19.74
C THR A 134 -0.36 14.85 -18.92
N GLN A 135 -0.09 13.68 -19.53
CA GLN A 135 -0.14 12.41 -18.80
C GLN A 135 0.97 12.30 -17.76
N ARG A 136 2.18 12.81 -18.05
CA ARG A 136 3.27 12.90 -17.07
C ARG A 136 2.87 13.75 -15.87
N GLN A 137 2.24 14.90 -16.11
CA GLN A 137 1.74 15.77 -15.04
C GLN A 137 0.63 15.09 -14.21
N GLN A 138 -0.25 14.32 -14.86
CA GLN A 138 -1.24 13.52 -14.12
C GLN A 138 -0.58 12.46 -13.23
N ILE A 139 0.44 11.76 -13.73
CA ILE A 139 1.20 10.77 -12.96
C ILE A 139 1.91 11.42 -11.78
N ASN A 140 2.43 12.63 -11.92
CA ASN A 140 3.02 13.38 -10.80
C ASN A 140 2.00 13.62 -9.68
N VAL A 141 0.74 13.96 -10.02
CA VAL A 141 -0.33 14.06 -9.00
C VAL A 141 -0.55 12.72 -8.31
N TYR A 142 -0.63 11.62 -9.08
CA TYR A 142 -0.86 10.28 -8.54
C TYR A 142 0.30 9.82 -7.64
N GLU A 143 1.53 10.17 -8.01
CA GLU A 143 2.71 9.91 -7.19
C GLU A 143 2.68 10.69 -5.87
N GLY A 144 2.29 11.97 -5.91
CA GLY A 144 2.07 12.76 -4.70
C GLY A 144 1.00 12.16 -3.78
N GLU A 145 -0.10 11.65 -4.34
CA GLU A 145 -1.15 10.93 -3.59
C GLU A 145 -0.60 9.61 -2.99
N ALA A 146 0.29 8.92 -3.70
CA ALA A 146 0.95 7.72 -3.22
C ALA A 146 1.87 8.02 -2.03
N TYR A 147 2.73 9.03 -2.11
CA TYR A 147 3.57 9.48 -0.99
C TYR A 147 2.73 9.86 0.22
N PHE A 148 1.67 10.64 0.04
CA PHE A 148 0.75 10.96 1.14
C PHE A 148 0.17 9.69 1.79
N THR A 149 -0.24 8.72 1.00
CA THR A 149 -0.80 7.47 1.52
C THR A 149 0.23 6.69 2.33
N ARG A 150 1.52 6.70 1.94
CA ARG A 150 2.60 6.08 2.71
C ARG A 150 2.86 6.79 4.03
N ALA A 151 2.91 8.13 4.01
CA ALA A 151 3.01 8.94 5.22
C ALA A 151 1.85 8.66 6.18
N TYR A 152 0.62 8.60 5.67
CA TYR A 152 -0.57 8.24 6.43
C TYR A 152 -0.42 6.86 7.11
N CYS A 153 0.02 5.85 6.36
CA CYS A 153 0.20 4.51 6.89
C CYS A 153 1.25 4.48 8.00
N TYR A 154 2.40 5.10 7.80
CA TYR A 154 3.45 5.16 8.82
C TYR A 154 3.03 5.97 10.04
N PHE A 155 2.30 7.06 9.86
CA PHE A 155 1.80 7.87 10.98
C PHE A 155 0.86 7.06 11.88
N TYR A 156 -0.12 6.36 11.29
CA TYR A 156 -1.04 5.54 12.08
C TYR A 156 -0.37 4.32 12.70
N LEU A 157 0.56 3.68 12.00
CA LEU A 157 1.38 2.62 12.59
C LEU A 157 2.21 3.15 13.77
N ALA A 158 2.83 4.32 13.66
CA ALA A 158 3.60 4.92 14.74
C ALA A 158 2.71 5.23 15.94
N THR A 159 1.52 5.81 15.71
CA THR A 159 0.54 6.13 16.76
C THR A 159 0.07 4.88 17.50
N LEU A 160 -0.12 3.75 16.81
CA LEU A 160 -0.66 2.53 17.40
C LEU A 160 0.40 1.60 17.99
N PHE A 161 1.64 1.61 17.46
CA PHE A 161 2.65 0.59 17.78
C PHE A 161 3.97 1.15 18.32
N CYS A 162 4.10 2.47 18.43
CA CYS A 162 5.26 3.11 19.03
C CYS A 162 4.86 3.85 20.33
N ARG A 163 5.87 4.33 21.04
CA ARG A 163 5.68 5.26 22.15
C ARG A 163 5.38 6.66 21.64
N ASP A 164 4.88 7.52 22.50
CA ASP A 164 4.73 8.94 22.21
C ASP A 164 6.07 9.54 21.81
N TYR A 165 6.03 10.48 20.87
CA TYR A 165 7.22 11.16 20.39
C TYR A 165 7.76 12.13 21.45
N ASP A 166 8.99 11.93 21.86
CA ASP A 166 9.73 12.82 22.74
C ASP A 166 11.09 13.12 22.10
N VAL A 167 11.31 14.36 21.76
CA VAL A 167 12.56 14.87 21.13
C VAL A 167 13.81 14.42 21.87
N ALA A 168 13.77 14.35 23.22
CA ALA A 168 14.95 13.97 23.98
C ALA A 168 15.31 12.49 23.86
N THR A 169 14.37 11.64 23.50
CA THR A 169 14.53 10.16 23.49
C THR A 169 14.25 9.51 22.14
N ALA A 170 13.66 10.22 21.19
CA ALA A 170 13.20 9.66 19.89
C ALA A 170 14.31 8.93 19.13
N ALA A 171 15.54 9.43 19.14
CA ALA A 171 16.68 8.79 18.47
C ALA A 171 17.04 7.41 19.03
N SER A 172 16.70 7.11 20.29
CA SER A 172 16.96 5.83 20.95
C SER A 172 15.69 4.99 21.17
N THR A 173 14.51 5.58 20.95
CA THR A 173 13.22 4.88 21.08
C THR A 173 12.95 4.05 19.83
N PRO A 174 12.56 2.77 19.95
CA PRO A 174 12.21 1.95 18.79
C PRO A 174 11.00 2.51 18.03
N GLY A 175 11.21 2.80 16.76
CA GLY A 175 10.19 3.20 15.78
C GLY A 175 9.64 2.03 14.99
N LEU A 176 9.40 2.20 13.71
CA LEU A 176 8.82 1.20 12.79
C LEU A 176 9.89 0.60 11.86
N PRO A 177 9.70 -0.62 11.35
CA PRO A 177 10.42 -1.08 10.18
C PRO A 177 10.10 -0.20 8.97
N LEU A 178 11.08 0.54 8.45
CA LEU A 178 10.89 1.42 7.29
C LEU A 178 11.13 0.63 6.00
N GLN A 179 10.08 0.46 5.21
CA GLN A 179 10.08 -0.20 3.92
C GLN A 179 9.68 0.81 2.86
N VAL A 180 10.66 1.47 2.24
CA VAL A 180 10.45 2.58 1.31
C VAL A 180 10.71 2.23 -0.15
N LYS A 181 11.03 0.95 -0.43
CA LYS A 181 11.26 0.40 -1.76
C LYS A 181 10.33 -0.76 -2.04
N TYR A 182 10.01 -0.98 -3.32
CA TYR A 182 9.27 -2.15 -3.76
C TYR A 182 10.23 -3.35 -3.89
N GLU A 183 10.16 -4.27 -2.94
CA GLU A 183 11.01 -5.46 -2.89
C GLU A 183 10.16 -6.72 -2.58
N PRO A 184 9.38 -7.23 -3.55
CA PRO A 184 8.39 -8.29 -3.31
C PRO A 184 8.98 -9.67 -3.00
N LYS A 185 10.29 -9.85 -3.22
CA LYS A 185 10.98 -11.15 -3.06
C LYS A 185 12.00 -11.15 -1.91
N LEU A 186 11.86 -10.26 -0.92
CA LEU A 186 12.71 -10.28 0.26
C LEU A 186 12.58 -11.61 1.00
N SER A 187 13.71 -12.20 1.37
CA SER A 187 13.75 -13.28 2.33
C SER A 187 13.55 -12.75 3.75
N ALA A 188 13.13 -13.61 4.67
CA ALA A 188 12.89 -13.20 6.07
C ALA A 188 14.12 -12.53 6.74
N THR A 189 15.35 -12.85 6.26
CA THR A 189 16.60 -12.27 6.76
C THR A 189 16.89 -10.88 6.20
N GLN A 190 16.15 -10.43 5.21
CA GLN A 190 16.32 -9.14 4.53
C GLN A 190 15.27 -8.11 4.95
N TYR A 191 14.27 -8.51 5.73
CA TYR A 191 13.31 -7.55 6.27
C TYR A 191 14.01 -6.54 7.18
N PRO A 192 13.70 -5.23 7.05
CA PRO A 192 14.29 -4.22 7.90
C PRO A 192 13.91 -4.43 9.37
N GLY A 193 14.87 -4.24 10.26
CA GLY A 193 14.57 -4.12 11.68
C GLY A 193 13.80 -2.83 11.98
N ARG A 194 13.41 -2.66 13.24
CA ARG A 194 12.82 -1.38 13.68
C ARG A 194 13.85 -0.26 13.57
N SER A 195 13.47 0.84 12.96
CA SER A 195 14.24 2.08 12.97
C SER A 195 14.09 2.79 14.33
N SER A 196 14.74 3.95 14.48
CA SER A 196 14.41 4.85 15.58
C SER A 196 13.03 5.51 15.36
N LEU A 197 12.44 6.00 16.44
CA LEU A 197 11.21 6.78 16.35
C LEU A 197 11.45 8.09 15.61
N GLU A 198 12.61 8.70 15.80
CA GLU A 198 13.06 9.89 15.07
C GLU A 198 13.08 9.63 13.56
N ASP A 199 13.74 8.55 13.10
CA ASP A 199 13.77 8.18 11.67
C ASP A 199 12.38 7.87 11.12
N THR A 200 11.51 7.27 11.95
CA THR A 200 10.12 7.01 11.55
C THR A 200 9.37 8.31 11.24
N TYR A 201 9.45 9.30 12.13
CA TYR A 201 8.79 10.59 11.91
C TYR A 201 9.46 11.40 10.80
N LYS A 202 10.79 11.31 10.67
CA LYS A 202 11.52 11.91 9.55
C LYS A 202 11.02 11.35 8.21
N GLN A 203 10.84 10.03 8.08
CA GLN A 203 10.28 9.43 6.87
C GLN A 203 8.85 9.91 6.57
N ILE A 204 8.01 10.05 7.62
CA ILE A 204 6.65 10.59 7.46
C ILE A 204 6.69 12.01 6.89
N LEU A 205 7.57 12.87 7.41
CA LEU A 205 7.71 14.25 6.95
C LEU A 205 8.28 14.33 5.53
N GLU A 206 9.29 13.53 5.20
CA GLU A 206 9.84 13.42 3.86
C GLU A 206 8.77 13.01 2.84
N ASP A 207 7.95 12.01 3.15
CA ASP A 207 6.85 11.59 2.29
C ASP A 207 5.78 12.68 2.12
N LEU A 208 5.51 13.48 3.15
CA LEU A 208 4.59 14.62 3.07
C LEU A 208 5.16 15.76 2.22
N GLU A 209 6.45 16.00 2.28
CA GLU A 209 7.16 16.99 1.45
C GLU A 209 7.12 16.58 -0.02
N GLU A 210 7.47 15.33 -0.32
CA GLU A 210 7.36 14.77 -1.67
C GLU A 210 5.93 14.86 -2.22
N ALA A 211 4.92 14.56 -1.38
CA ALA A 211 3.52 14.67 -1.79
C ALA A 211 3.14 16.11 -2.15
N GLU A 212 3.54 17.09 -1.33
CA GLU A 212 3.25 18.51 -1.56
C GLU A 212 3.94 19.01 -2.83
N GLU A 213 5.24 18.73 -2.99
CA GLU A 213 6.04 19.17 -4.14
C GLU A 213 5.47 18.65 -5.46
N ARG A 214 5.14 17.35 -5.55
CA ARG A 214 4.61 16.75 -6.78
C ARG A 214 3.24 17.31 -7.14
N ILE A 215 2.35 17.46 -6.17
CA ILE A 215 1.00 18.00 -6.41
C ILE A 215 1.07 19.48 -6.80
N GLU A 216 1.90 20.29 -6.16
CA GLU A 216 2.04 21.70 -6.50
C GLU A 216 2.73 21.92 -7.86
N THR A 217 3.74 21.12 -8.19
CA THR A 217 4.41 21.16 -9.50
C THR A 217 3.42 20.81 -10.63
N ALA A 218 2.64 19.75 -10.46
CA ALA A 218 1.62 19.36 -11.41
C ALA A 218 0.50 20.40 -11.56
N LYS A 219 0.12 21.08 -10.49
CA LYS A 219 -0.87 22.17 -10.50
C LYS A 219 -0.51 23.27 -11.48
N ASN A 220 0.77 23.60 -11.60
CA ASN A 220 1.26 24.63 -12.51
C ASN A 220 1.35 24.13 -13.96
N GLY A 221 1.38 22.81 -14.19
CA GLY A 221 1.51 22.19 -15.52
C GLY A 221 0.20 21.73 -16.15
N ILE A 222 -0.87 21.58 -15.38
CA ILE A 222 -2.17 21.14 -15.88
C ILE A 222 -3.09 22.35 -16.08
N ALA A 223 -3.38 22.67 -17.33
CA ALA A 223 -4.43 23.64 -17.64
C ALA A 223 -5.76 23.12 -17.05
N ASP A 224 -6.47 23.97 -16.30
CA ASP A 224 -7.71 23.61 -15.61
C ASP A 224 -7.52 22.59 -14.43
N TYR A 225 -6.37 22.62 -13.73
CA TYR A 225 -6.14 21.77 -12.56
C TYR A 225 -7.29 21.82 -11.54
N ASP A 226 -7.84 23.02 -11.27
CA ASP A 226 -8.98 23.18 -10.37
C ASP A 226 -10.24 22.49 -10.90
N ARG A 227 -10.41 22.42 -12.22
CA ARG A 227 -11.48 21.68 -12.87
C ARG A 227 -11.26 20.17 -12.79
N TYR A 228 -10.03 19.72 -12.92
CA TYR A 228 -9.66 18.31 -12.77
C TYR A 228 -9.96 17.82 -11.35
N ILE A 229 -9.55 18.55 -10.33
CA ILE A 229 -9.85 18.26 -8.91
C ILE A 229 -11.36 18.42 -8.63
N ASN A 230 -11.99 19.50 -9.08
CA ASN A 230 -13.42 19.76 -8.88
C ASN A 230 -14.30 18.82 -9.73
N GLY A 231 -13.87 18.43 -10.93
CA GLY A 231 -14.58 17.46 -11.75
C GLY A 231 -14.62 16.09 -11.10
N ALA A 232 -13.53 15.67 -10.48
CA ALA A 232 -13.48 14.48 -9.64
C ALA A 232 -14.39 14.61 -8.40
N TYR A 233 -14.48 15.79 -7.79
CA TYR A 233 -15.39 16.10 -6.66
C TYR A 233 -16.86 16.02 -7.07
N VAL A 234 -17.22 16.53 -8.24
CA VAL A 234 -18.61 16.51 -8.75
C VAL A 234 -19.05 15.07 -9.09
N THR A 235 -18.16 14.24 -9.61
CA THR A 235 -18.46 12.84 -9.91
C THR A 235 -18.72 12.03 -8.64
N VAL A 236 -18.09 12.37 -7.52
CA VAL A 236 -18.31 11.74 -6.21
C VAL A 236 -19.65 12.14 -5.58
N ASN A 237 -20.07 13.40 -5.71
CA ASN A 237 -21.34 13.87 -5.19
C ASN A 237 -22.55 13.31 -5.94
N THR A 238 -22.37 12.81 -7.16
CA THR A 238 -23.45 12.20 -7.96
C THR A 238 -23.52 10.67 -7.86
N ALA A 239 -22.51 10.00 -7.24
CA ALA A 239 -22.49 8.56 -7.05
C ALA A 239 -22.77 8.20 -5.58
N PRO A 240 -24.00 7.76 -5.20
CA PRO A 240 -24.38 7.59 -3.80
C PRO A 240 -23.75 6.39 -3.08
N LYS A 241 -22.72 5.71 -3.63
CA LYS A 241 -22.22 4.46 -3.06
C LYS A 241 -20.72 4.36 -2.80
N ASN A 242 -19.90 5.32 -3.21
CA ASN A 242 -18.46 5.27 -2.89
C ASN A 242 -17.93 6.70 -2.68
N PRO A 243 -17.76 7.17 -1.42
CA PRO A 243 -17.07 8.41 -1.16
C PRO A 243 -15.59 8.25 -1.53
N THR A 244 -15.18 8.76 -2.66
CA THR A 244 -13.77 8.89 -2.99
C THR A 244 -13.21 10.06 -2.20
N ILE A 245 -12.28 9.80 -1.30
CA ILE A 245 -11.61 10.85 -0.53
C ILE A 245 -10.47 11.37 -1.40
N TYR A 246 -10.60 12.60 -1.87
CA TYR A 246 -9.50 13.28 -2.57
C TYR A 246 -8.58 13.93 -1.53
N LEU A 247 -7.33 13.59 -1.63
CA LEU A 247 -6.27 14.28 -0.90
C LEU A 247 -6.02 15.60 -1.63
N ASN A 248 -6.14 16.68 -0.91
CA ASN A 248 -5.77 18.00 -1.42
C ASN A 248 -4.68 18.62 -0.54
N VAL A 249 -3.96 19.59 -1.09
CA VAL A 249 -2.88 20.30 -0.40
C VAL A 249 -3.24 20.78 1.03
N PRO A 250 -4.47 21.27 1.31
CA PRO A 250 -4.86 21.60 2.68
C PRO A 250 -4.81 20.44 3.67
N LYS A 251 -5.11 19.20 3.25
CA LYS A 251 -5.01 18.03 4.16
C LYS A 251 -3.56 17.67 4.46
N ILE A 252 -2.68 17.76 3.46
CA ILE A 252 -1.24 17.57 3.66
C ILE A 252 -0.71 18.60 4.68
N LYS A 253 -1.14 19.87 4.58
CA LYS A 253 -0.75 20.94 5.52
C LYS A 253 -1.23 20.68 6.95
N VAL A 254 -2.40 20.07 7.14
CA VAL A 254 -2.88 19.71 8.49
C VAL A 254 -1.98 18.66 9.14
N PHE A 255 -1.47 17.70 8.38
CA PHE A 255 -0.52 16.71 8.92
C PHE A 255 0.82 17.33 9.29
N LYS A 256 1.32 18.30 8.52
CA LYS A 256 2.55 19.05 8.85
C LYS A 256 2.42 19.95 10.09
N PHE A 257 1.22 20.30 10.51
CA PHE A 257 0.98 21.13 11.70
C PHE A 257 1.17 20.37 13.03
N LEU A 258 1.51 19.07 12.96
CA LEU A 258 1.82 18.23 14.11
C LEU A 258 3.33 18.22 14.45
N GLU A 259 4.13 19.10 13.82
CA GLU A 259 5.50 19.45 14.22
C GLU A 259 5.46 20.29 15.52
#